data_af4a15eb26de9ede77697cf685f6f565
#
_entry.id   af4a15eb26de9ede77697cf685f6f565
#
_cell.length_a   1.000
_cell.length_b   1.000
_cell.length_c   1.000
_cell.angle_alpha   90.00
_cell.angle_beta   90.00
_cell.angle_gamma   90.00
#
_symmetry.space_group_name_H-M   'P 1'
#
loop_
_entity.id
_entity.type
_entity.pdbx_description
1 polymer ?
#
loop_
_entity_poly.entity_id
_entity_poly.type
_entity_poly.pdbx_seq_one_letter_code
_entity_poly.pdbx_strand_id
1 'polypeptide(L)'
;MSTAAVSWQWGDVDASDHGERTCLTHRHARATLWVSRGRLVRGAGYGDAAPEVRQELARVGAILRLRRRGRYLVHAAGVVDPSGRAWLLSGDSGSGKSTLAYALARKGWRVLGDDGVLIERRAAGLLAHAWREPLRVSQQLAGDFPEVADRSRRPAPNDPRNRVAIAMHGATTAPVIAMLLLARGTTFAMSRASAVSALAALVRQSPWVILGDDHTRPHLALLQHAAAQRVFHLRHTRAELCTLDRLLLEAVA
;
A
#
# COMPACT_ATOMS: atom_id res chain seq x y z
N MET A 1 -17.25 17.63 -29.54
CA MET A 1 -18.10 16.87 -28.61
C MET A 1 -17.43 16.91 -27.27
N SER A 2 -17.99 17.64 -26.32
CA SER A 2 -17.49 17.71 -24.96
C SER A 2 -17.82 16.38 -24.29
N THR A 3 -16.84 15.52 -24.10
CA THR A 3 -16.98 14.33 -23.24
C THR A 3 -17.25 14.84 -21.82
N ALA A 4 -18.38 14.44 -21.26
CA ALA A 4 -18.69 14.74 -19.88
C ALA A 4 -17.52 14.33 -19.00
N ALA A 5 -17.06 15.22 -18.13
CA ALA A 5 -15.97 14.96 -17.20
C ALA A 5 -16.37 13.77 -16.30
N VAL A 6 -15.59 12.70 -16.32
CA VAL A 6 -15.79 11.57 -15.40
C VAL A 6 -15.48 12.09 -14.01
N SER A 7 -16.50 12.09 -13.14
CA SER A 7 -16.36 12.50 -11.75
C SER A 7 -16.29 11.25 -10.87
N TRP A 8 -15.31 11.18 -9.99
CA TRP A 8 -15.18 10.12 -9.00
C TRP A 8 -14.75 10.69 -7.65
N GLN A 9 -14.88 9.89 -6.61
CA GLN A 9 -14.75 10.30 -5.23
C GLN A 9 -13.84 9.36 -4.45
N TRP A 10 -12.99 9.93 -3.59
CA TRP A 10 -12.12 9.19 -2.67
C TRP A 10 -12.02 9.90 -1.32
N GLY A 11 -12.61 9.30 -0.28
CA GLY A 11 -12.72 9.96 1.03
C GLY A 11 -13.45 11.30 0.89
N ASP A 12 -12.83 12.38 1.34
CA ASP A 12 -13.35 13.75 1.23
C ASP A 12 -12.85 14.48 -0.04
N VAL A 13 -12.21 13.77 -0.97
CA VAL A 13 -11.71 14.34 -2.21
C VAL A 13 -12.60 13.94 -3.38
N ASP A 14 -13.15 14.93 -4.06
CA ASP A 14 -13.82 14.79 -5.35
C ASP A 14 -12.83 15.05 -6.48
N ALA A 15 -12.91 14.28 -7.55
CA ALA A 15 -12.07 14.45 -8.72
C ALA A 15 -12.91 14.64 -9.98
N SER A 16 -12.54 15.64 -10.77
CA SER A 16 -13.12 15.91 -12.09
C SER A 16 -12.05 15.81 -13.15
N ASP A 17 -12.28 15.00 -14.18
CA ASP A 17 -11.32 14.82 -15.28
C ASP A 17 -11.62 15.82 -16.40
N HIS A 18 -10.59 16.52 -16.84
CA HIS A 18 -10.60 17.53 -17.90
C HIS A 18 -9.58 17.18 -18.98
N GLY A 19 -9.61 15.95 -19.46
CA GLY A 19 -8.67 15.42 -20.44
C GLY A 19 -7.26 15.20 -19.85
N GLU A 20 -6.27 16.02 -20.24
CA GLU A 20 -4.90 15.91 -19.70
C GLU A 20 -4.74 16.35 -18.25
N ARG A 21 -5.80 16.88 -17.64
CA ARG A 21 -5.80 17.43 -16.28
C ARG A 21 -6.90 16.79 -15.45
N THR A 22 -6.60 16.52 -14.19
CA THR A 22 -7.59 16.12 -13.19
C THR A 22 -7.60 17.17 -12.08
N CYS A 23 -8.77 17.75 -11.80
CA CYS A 23 -8.97 18.62 -10.65
C CYS A 23 -9.37 17.79 -9.45
N LEU A 24 -8.66 17.93 -8.35
CA LEU A 24 -9.00 17.37 -7.05
C LEU A 24 -9.54 18.48 -6.17
N THR A 25 -10.72 18.31 -5.60
CA THR A 25 -11.38 19.28 -4.71
C THR A 25 -11.71 18.60 -3.39
N HIS A 26 -11.26 19.20 -2.29
CA HIS A 26 -11.66 18.74 -0.97
C HIS A 26 -13.02 19.32 -0.60
N ARG A 27 -14.01 18.45 -0.34
CA ARG A 27 -15.42 18.84 -0.17
C ARG A 27 -15.67 19.87 0.91
N HIS A 28 -15.04 19.73 2.05
CA HIS A 28 -15.30 20.59 3.21
C HIS A 28 -14.43 21.84 3.26
N ALA A 29 -13.24 21.80 2.67
CA ALA A 29 -12.27 22.90 2.75
C ALA A 29 -12.24 23.79 1.50
N ARG A 30 -13.01 23.47 0.44
CA ARG A 30 -13.00 24.19 -0.85
C ARG A 30 -11.60 24.39 -1.44
N ALA A 31 -10.65 23.54 -1.05
CA ALA A 31 -9.27 23.56 -1.54
C ALA A 31 -9.14 22.67 -2.77
N THR A 32 -8.35 23.10 -3.75
CA THR A 32 -8.16 22.37 -5.00
C THR A 32 -6.70 22.10 -5.30
N LEU A 33 -6.43 20.94 -5.94
CA LEU A 33 -5.13 20.54 -6.45
C LEU A 33 -5.31 19.97 -7.86
N TRP A 34 -4.51 20.42 -8.81
CA TRP A 34 -4.53 19.90 -10.17
C TRP A 34 -3.41 18.90 -10.42
N VAL A 35 -3.76 17.81 -11.06
CA VAL A 35 -2.79 16.85 -11.63
C VAL A 35 -2.73 17.11 -13.13
N SER A 36 -1.68 17.77 -13.60
CA SER A 36 -1.53 18.17 -15.00
C SER A 36 -0.17 17.71 -15.55
N ARG A 37 -0.16 17.00 -16.68
CA ARG A 37 1.06 16.51 -17.36
C ARG A 37 2.10 15.91 -16.40
N GLY A 38 1.64 15.13 -15.43
CA GLY A 38 2.50 14.50 -14.41
C GLY A 38 3.06 15.44 -13.35
N ARG A 39 2.54 16.67 -13.21
CA ARG A 39 2.88 17.66 -12.17
C ARG A 39 1.66 17.91 -11.27
N LEU A 40 1.92 18.27 -10.02
CA LEU A 40 0.91 18.75 -9.10
C LEU A 40 0.95 20.28 -9.12
N VAL A 41 -0.19 20.90 -9.34
CA VAL A 41 -0.34 22.37 -9.41
C VAL A 41 -1.39 22.79 -8.38
N ARG A 42 -1.02 23.69 -7.48
CA ARG A 42 -1.93 24.22 -6.46
C ARG A 42 -3.02 25.03 -7.13
N GLY A 43 -4.27 24.78 -6.73
CA GLY A 43 -5.45 25.53 -7.15
C GLY A 43 -5.97 26.45 -6.05
N ALA A 44 -7.22 26.91 -6.22
CA ALA A 44 -7.87 27.82 -5.28
C ALA A 44 -7.95 27.19 -3.87
N GLY A 45 -7.74 28.01 -2.84
CA GLY A 45 -7.86 27.63 -1.44
C GLY A 45 -6.81 26.63 -0.90
N TYR A 46 -5.91 26.10 -1.76
CA TYR A 46 -4.92 25.11 -1.33
C TYR A 46 -3.92 25.68 -0.30
N GLY A 47 -3.49 26.94 -0.49
CA GLY A 47 -2.53 27.60 0.41
C GLY A 47 -3.06 27.78 1.83
N ASP A 48 -4.33 28.10 1.93
CA ASP A 48 -5.01 28.47 3.19
C ASP A 48 -5.64 27.24 3.88
N ALA A 49 -5.67 26.09 3.21
CA ALA A 49 -6.22 24.86 3.75
C ALA A 49 -5.39 24.30 4.92
N ALA A 50 -6.04 23.60 5.84
CA ALA A 50 -5.38 22.92 6.94
C ALA A 50 -4.32 21.91 6.44
N PRO A 51 -3.25 21.64 7.19
CA PRO A 51 -2.19 20.71 6.77
C PRO A 51 -2.72 19.33 6.37
N GLU A 52 -3.71 18.81 7.07
CA GLU A 52 -4.34 17.50 6.83
C GLU A 52 -5.02 17.46 5.46
N VAL A 53 -5.77 18.51 5.12
CA VAL A 53 -6.43 18.68 3.82
C VAL A 53 -5.40 18.73 2.70
N ARG A 54 -4.34 19.51 2.88
CA ARG A 54 -3.24 19.58 1.89
C ARG A 54 -2.57 18.23 1.70
N GLN A 55 -2.36 17.50 2.80
CA GLN A 55 -1.74 16.17 2.77
C GLN A 55 -2.62 15.16 2.03
N GLU A 56 -3.94 15.17 2.27
CA GLU A 56 -4.89 14.29 1.60
C GLU A 56 -4.94 14.55 0.10
N LEU A 57 -5.12 15.81 -0.31
CA LEU A 57 -5.08 16.21 -1.73
C LEU A 57 -3.75 15.83 -2.39
N ALA A 58 -2.62 16.06 -1.72
CA ALA A 58 -1.30 15.72 -2.23
C ALA A 58 -1.12 14.21 -2.38
N ARG A 59 -1.65 13.41 -1.44
CA ARG A 59 -1.63 11.95 -1.49
C ARG A 59 -2.40 11.42 -2.71
N VAL A 60 -3.65 11.85 -2.88
CA VAL A 60 -4.47 11.47 -4.03
C VAL A 60 -3.81 11.91 -5.34
N GLY A 61 -3.35 13.15 -5.40
CA GLY A 61 -2.63 13.69 -6.57
C GLY A 61 -1.35 12.91 -6.91
N ALA A 62 -0.59 12.48 -5.90
CA ALA A 62 0.61 11.67 -6.10
C ALA A 62 0.26 10.29 -6.67
N ILE A 63 -0.80 9.65 -6.19
CA ILE A 63 -1.27 8.35 -6.71
C ILE A 63 -1.64 8.47 -8.18
N LEU A 64 -2.46 9.47 -8.55
CA LEU A 64 -2.85 9.69 -9.94
C LEU A 64 -1.64 9.98 -10.84
N ARG A 65 -0.72 10.80 -10.36
CA ARG A 65 0.52 11.11 -11.09
C ARG A 65 1.36 9.86 -11.35
N LEU A 66 1.44 8.96 -10.37
CA LEU A 66 2.23 7.73 -10.47
C LEU A 66 1.53 6.70 -11.37
N ARG A 67 0.19 6.60 -11.32
CA ARG A 67 -0.60 5.79 -12.26
C ARG A 67 -0.30 6.16 -13.71
N ARG A 68 -0.25 7.46 -14.03
CA ARG A 68 0.11 7.96 -15.38
C ARG A 68 1.53 7.57 -15.81
N ARG A 69 2.37 7.11 -14.89
CA ARG A 69 3.73 6.59 -15.13
C ARG A 69 3.82 5.06 -15.07
N GLY A 70 2.68 4.37 -15.04
CA GLY A 70 2.62 2.91 -14.96
C GLY A 70 2.98 2.34 -13.59
N ARG A 71 2.94 3.17 -12.52
CA ARG A 71 3.15 2.76 -11.13
C ARG A 71 1.83 2.79 -10.38
N TYR A 72 1.40 1.65 -9.90
CA TYR A 72 0.07 1.50 -9.33
C TYR A 72 0.16 1.14 -7.86
N LEU A 73 -0.62 1.85 -7.04
CA LEU A 73 -0.66 1.63 -5.60
C LEU A 73 -1.51 0.39 -5.29
N VAL A 74 -0.93 -0.51 -4.51
CA VAL A 74 -1.62 -1.66 -3.89
C VAL A 74 -1.62 -1.45 -2.38
N HIS A 75 -2.75 -1.66 -1.74
CA HIS A 75 -2.86 -1.64 -0.27
C HIS A 75 -2.22 -2.90 0.31
N ALA A 76 -0.94 -2.79 0.60
CA ALA A 76 -0.09 -3.85 1.13
C ALA A 76 1.00 -3.25 2.00
N ALA A 77 1.49 -4.02 2.97
CA ALA A 77 2.81 -3.75 3.52
C ALA A 77 3.86 -4.40 2.62
N GLY A 78 4.98 -3.73 2.40
CA GLY A 78 6.08 -4.23 1.60
C GLY A 78 7.34 -4.35 2.41
N VAL A 79 8.01 -5.48 2.29
CA VAL A 79 9.32 -5.73 2.91
C VAL A 79 10.28 -6.31 1.90
N VAL A 80 11.57 -6.10 2.13
CA VAL A 80 12.66 -6.59 1.28
C VAL A 80 13.54 -7.51 2.10
N ASP A 81 13.70 -8.74 1.64
CA ASP A 81 14.52 -9.76 2.30
C ASP A 81 16.02 -9.43 2.23
N PRO A 82 16.88 -10.12 2.98
CA PRO A 82 18.33 -9.90 2.95
C PRO A 82 18.97 -10.10 1.58
N SER A 83 18.34 -10.86 0.67
CA SER A 83 18.81 -11.05 -0.71
C SER A 83 18.33 -9.93 -1.67
N GLY A 84 17.60 -8.92 -1.16
CA GLY A 84 17.18 -7.78 -1.95
C GLY A 84 15.87 -7.96 -2.71
N ARG A 85 15.06 -8.97 -2.40
CA ARG A 85 13.79 -9.28 -3.07
C ARG A 85 12.60 -8.82 -2.24
N ALA A 86 11.60 -8.23 -2.90
CA ALA A 86 10.41 -7.70 -2.25
C ALA A 86 9.34 -8.77 -2.03
N TRP A 87 8.72 -8.72 -0.86
CA TRP A 87 7.56 -9.49 -0.46
C TRP A 87 6.42 -8.51 -0.15
N LEU A 88 5.25 -8.72 -0.75
CA LEU A 88 4.08 -7.89 -0.54
C LEU A 88 3.09 -8.63 0.37
N LEU A 89 2.78 -8.02 1.50
CA LEU A 89 1.86 -8.53 2.51
C LEU A 89 0.51 -7.84 2.31
N SER A 90 -0.44 -8.52 1.69
CA SER A 90 -1.74 -7.98 1.30
C SER A 90 -2.86 -8.68 2.08
N GLY A 91 -3.98 -8.01 2.31
CA GLY A 91 -5.12 -8.56 3.02
C GLY A 91 -5.94 -7.48 3.70
N ASP A 92 -7.07 -7.86 4.25
CA ASP A 92 -8.02 -6.93 4.85
C ASP A 92 -7.45 -6.21 6.08
N SER A 93 -8.14 -5.17 6.49
CA SER A 93 -7.78 -4.45 7.70
C SER A 93 -7.79 -5.38 8.91
N GLY A 94 -6.70 -5.40 9.70
CA GLY A 94 -6.58 -6.31 10.84
C GLY A 94 -6.00 -7.68 10.49
N SER A 95 -5.70 -7.99 9.23
CA SER A 95 -5.09 -9.28 8.82
C SER A 95 -3.67 -9.49 9.33
N GLY A 96 -3.01 -8.45 9.87
CA GLY A 96 -1.67 -8.57 10.44
C GLY A 96 -0.54 -8.00 9.57
N LYS A 97 -0.82 -7.31 8.47
CA LYS A 97 0.20 -6.73 7.55
C LYS A 97 1.32 -6.01 8.29
N SER A 98 0.98 -4.98 9.05
CA SER A 98 1.96 -4.17 9.80
C SER A 98 2.69 -4.98 10.87
N THR A 99 2.01 -5.94 11.51
CA THR A 99 2.61 -6.84 12.51
C THR A 99 3.69 -7.72 11.90
N LEU A 100 3.38 -8.37 10.76
CA LEU A 100 4.32 -9.24 10.07
C LEU A 100 5.49 -8.43 9.48
N ALA A 101 5.18 -7.27 8.87
CA ALA A 101 6.22 -6.37 8.36
C ALA A 101 7.17 -5.92 9.48
N TYR A 102 6.66 -5.63 10.67
CA TYR A 102 7.46 -5.26 11.83
C TYR A 102 8.33 -6.43 12.32
N ALA A 103 7.74 -7.62 12.47
CA ALA A 103 8.47 -8.82 12.87
C ALA A 103 9.64 -9.14 11.93
N LEU A 104 9.42 -9.05 10.60
CA LEU A 104 10.45 -9.24 9.59
C LEU A 104 11.52 -8.13 9.63
N ALA A 105 11.09 -6.88 9.82
CA ALA A 105 12.03 -5.76 9.92
C ALA A 105 12.98 -5.89 11.13
N ARG A 106 12.51 -6.43 12.25
CA ARG A 106 13.36 -6.79 13.39
C ARG A 106 14.38 -7.88 13.10
N LYS A 107 14.15 -8.68 12.06
CA LYS A 107 15.08 -9.70 11.55
C LYS A 107 16.00 -9.17 10.44
N GLY A 108 16.09 -7.84 10.28
CA GLY A 108 16.98 -7.19 9.32
C GLY A 108 16.39 -7.01 7.91
N TRP A 109 15.11 -7.33 7.71
CA TRP A 109 14.45 -7.00 6.46
C TRP A 109 14.21 -5.49 6.39
N ARG A 110 14.23 -4.92 5.17
CA ARG A 110 13.99 -3.49 4.96
C ARG A 110 12.53 -3.24 4.58
N VAL A 111 11.95 -2.13 5.00
CA VAL A 111 10.55 -1.80 4.75
C VAL A 111 10.40 -0.92 3.50
N LEU A 112 9.46 -1.24 2.61
CA LEU A 112 9.05 -0.43 1.46
C LEU A 112 7.86 0.48 1.80
N GLY A 113 6.95 0.01 2.65
CA GLY A 113 5.76 0.74 3.08
C GLY A 113 4.87 -0.13 3.95
N ASP A 114 3.92 0.48 4.66
CA ASP A 114 2.98 -0.20 5.56
C ASP A 114 1.56 -0.34 4.97
N ASP A 115 0.96 0.77 4.58
CA ASP A 115 -0.42 0.83 4.04
C ASP A 115 -0.46 0.99 2.51
N GLY A 116 0.70 0.90 1.86
CA GLY A 116 0.80 0.99 0.41
C GLY A 116 2.17 0.63 -0.12
N VAL A 117 2.17 0.02 -1.28
CA VAL A 117 3.37 -0.23 -2.10
C VAL A 117 2.99 0.06 -3.54
N LEU A 118 3.86 0.74 -4.26
CA LEU A 118 3.67 0.93 -5.70
C LEU A 118 4.27 -0.26 -6.44
N ILE A 119 3.54 -0.79 -7.40
CA ILE A 119 4.04 -1.84 -8.28
C ILE A 119 4.09 -1.37 -9.72
N GLU A 120 5.11 -1.80 -10.43
CA GLU A 120 5.39 -1.48 -11.82
C GLU A 120 5.76 -2.75 -12.58
N ARG A 121 5.25 -2.93 -13.79
CA ARG A 121 5.66 -4.02 -14.67
C ARG A 121 6.97 -3.68 -15.38
N ARG A 122 7.93 -4.58 -15.34
CA ARG A 122 9.21 -4.51 -16.05
C ARG A 122 9.41 -5.76 -16.92
N ALA A 123 10.35 -5.75 -17.83
CA ALA A 123 10.67 -6.91 -18.67
C ALA A 123 11.02 -8.16 -17.83
N ALA A 124 11.74 -7.97 -16.72
CA ALA A 124 12.14 -9.05 -15.80
C ALA A 124 11.08 -9.42 -14.74
N GLY A 125 9.85 -8.89 -14.82
CA GLY A 125 8.79 -9.17 -13.84
C GLY A 125 8.21 -7.91 -13.19
N LEU A 126 7.92 -7.97 -11.91
CA LEU A 126 7.37 -6.87 -11.13
C LEU A 126 8.45 -6.18 -10.30
N LEU A 127 8.42 -4.85 -10.28
CA LEU A 127 9.22 -4.02 -9.41
C LEU A 127 8.33 -3.33 -8.38
N ALA A 128 8.64 -3.48 -7.10
CA ALA A 128 8.01 -2.75 -6.02
C ALA A 128 8.78 -1.45 -5.74
N HIS A 129 8.05 -0.37 -5.47
CA HIS A 129 8.62 0.91 -5.05
C HIS A 129 8.03 1.32 -3.72
N ALA A 130 8.84 2.00 -2.91
CA ALA A 130 8.40 2.49 -1.63
C ALA A 130 7.28 3.53 -1.75
N TRP A 131 6.23 3.33 -0.94
CA TRP A 131 5.29 4.36 -0.56
C TRP A 131 5.63 4.77 0.87
N ARG A 132 6.33 5.90 1.02
CA ARG A 132 6.96 6.30 2.29
C ARG A 132 5.93 6.75 3.32
N GLU A 133 5.41 5.81 4.07
CA GLU A 133 4.64 6.04 5.28
C GLU A 133 5.31 5.30 6.45
N PRO A 134 5.22 5.83 7.68
CA PRO A 134 5.78 5.14 8.84
C PRO A 134 5.05 3.83 9.08
N LEU A 135 5.77 2.82 9.51
CA LEU A 135 5.17 1.55 9.94
C LEU A 135 4.35 1.77 11.20
N ARG A 136 3.08 1.42 11.18
CA ARG A 136 2.14 1.62 12.29
C ARG A 136 1.77 0.30 12.92
N VAL A 137 2.23 0.06 14.13
CA VAL A 137 1.96 -1.17 14.87
C VAL A 137 1.07 -0.92 16.09
N SER A 138 0.23 -1.90 16.44
CA SER A 138 -0.61 -1.82 17.63
C SER A 138 0.25 -1.92 18.89
N GLN A 139 -0.06 -1.11 19.91
CA GLN A 139 0.57 -1.24 21.23
C GLN A 139 0.33 -2.59 21.89
N GLN A 140 -0.68 -3.34 21.48
CA GLN A 140 -0.92 -4.71 21.95
C GLN A 140 0.23 -5.68 21.63
N LEU A 141 1.15 -5.29 20.71
CA LEU A 141 2.36 -6.05 20.40
C LEU A 141 3.48 -5.86 21.42
N ALA A 142 3.31 -5.01 22.42
CA ALA A 142 4.32 -4.78 23.45
C ALA A 142 4.69 -6.05 24.24
N GLY A 143 3.78 -7.03 24.33
CA GLY A 143 4.09 -8.34 24.92
C GLY A 143 5.05 -9.19 24.09
N ASP A 144 5.02 -9.06 22.76
CA ASP A 144 5.93 -9.78 21.85
C ASP A 144 7.18 -8.94 21.53
N PHE A 145 7.05 -7.63 21.59
CA PHE A 145 8.06 -6.63 21.22
C PHE A 145 8.10 -5.51 22.26
N PRO A 146 8.87 -5.65 23.35
CA PRO A 146 8.88 -4.73 24.48
C PRO A 146 9.16 -3.26 24.10
N GLU A 147 9.94 -3.03 23.04
CA GLU A 147 10.24 -1.69 22.53
C GLU A 147 9.02 -0.95 21.96
N VAL A 148 7.92 -1.65 21.66
CA VAL A 148 6.65 -1.02 21.27
C VAL A 148 5.96 -0.36 22.47
N ALA A 149 6.29 -0.79 23.68
CA ALA A 149 5.77 -0.20 24.92
C ALA A 149 6.42 1.14 25.29
N ASP A 150 7.40 1.61 24.53
CA ASP A 150 8.07 2.89 24.79
C ASP A 150 7.06 4.04 24.88
N ARG A 151 6.95 4.62 26.07
CA ARG A 151 5.99 5.68 26.41
C ARG A 151 6.25 6.99 25.67
N SER A 152 7.44 7.17 25.10
CA SER A 152 7.73 8.32 24.22
C SER A 152 6.95 8.25 22.91
N ARG A 153 6.50 7.06 22.50
CA ARG A 153 5.73 6.79 21.29
C ARG A 153 4.23 6.84 21.60
N ARG A 154 3.62 7.99 21.37
CA ARG A 154 2.17 8.13 21.55
C ARG A 154 1.44 7.65 20.30
N PRO A 155 0.29 6.94 20.46
CA PRO A 155 -0.61 6.67 19.36
C PRO A 155 -1.06 7.98 18.71
N ALA A 156 -1.39 7.91 17.40
CA ALA A 156 -2.00 9.04 16.74
C ALA A 156 -3.33 9.39 17.44
N PRO A 157 -3.61 10.68 17.67
CA PRO A 157 -4.89 11.11 18.22
C PRO A 157 -6.03 10.48 17.40
N ASN A 158 -7.02 9.95 18.08
CA ASN A 158 -8.21 9.31 17.48
C ASN A 158 -7.93 8.05 16.63
N ASP A 159 -6.79 7.38 16.78
CA ASP A 159 -6.60 6.06 16.18
C ASP A 159 -7.29 4.97 17.01
N PRO A 160 -8.43 4.42 16.56
CA PRO A 160 -9.21 3.44 17.35
C PRO A 160 -8.44 2.14 17.58
N ARG A 161 -7.31 1.94 16.90
CA ARG A 161 -6.46 0.74 17.01
C ARG A 161 -5.25 0.96 17.92
N ASN A 162 -5.13 2.13 18.52
CA ASN A 162 -4.03 2.46 19.42
C ASN A 162 -2.64 2.12 18.82
N ARG A 163 -2.41 2.56 17.56
CA ARG A 163 -1.16 2.28 16.83
C ARG A 163 -0.12 3.35 17.04
N VAL A 164 1.12 2.92 17.14
CA VAL A 164 2.30 3.80 17.21
C VAL A 164 3.08 3.75 15.91
N ALA A 165 3.62 4.88 15.49
CA ALA A 165 4.50 4.98 14.33
C ALA A 165 5.93 4.57 14.73
N ILE A 166 6.53 3.65 13.96
CA ILE A 166 7.90 3.20 14.18
C ILE A 166 8.71 3.49 12.92
N ALA A 167 9.83 4.19 13.12
CA ALA A 167 10.80 4.39 12.06
C ALA A 167 11.58 3.08 11.84
N MET A 168 11.67 2.63 10.59
CA MET A 168 12.39 1.42 10.20
C MET A 168 13.36 1.73 9.07
N HIS A 169 14.40 0.89 8.93
CA HIS A 169 15.28 0.96 7.77
C HIS A 169 14.50 0.68 6.49
N GLY A 170 14.43 1.69 5.60
CA GLY A 170 13.65 1.64 4.38
C GLY A 170 14.45 1.11 3.19
N ALA A 171 13.75 0.47 2.27
CA ALA A 171 14.17 0.27 0.89
C ALA A 171 13.47 1.27 -0.01
N THR A 172 14.02 1.53 -1.18
CA THR A 172 13.38 2.41 -2.19
C THR A 172 12.70 1.62 -3.28
N THR A 173 13.34 0.55 -3.74
CA THR A 173 12.82 -0.35 -4.78
C THR A 173 13.39 -1.75 -4.58
N ALA A 174 12.63 -2.78 -5.01
CA ALA A 174 13.13 -4.15 -5.09
C ALA A 174 12.27 -4.99 -6.07
N PRO A 175 12.85 -6.01 -6.76
CA PRO A 175 12.07 -6.96 -7.56
C PRO A 175 11.14 -7.77 -6.65
N VAL A 176 9.88 -7.95 -7.09
CA VAL A 176 8.88 -8.71 -6.33
C VAL A 176 9.13 -10.21 -6.53
N ILE A 177 9.34 -10.94 -5.44
CA ILE A 177 9.50 -12.40 -5.47
C ILE A 177 8.20 -13.14 -5.11
N ALA A 178 7.41 -12.57 -4.19
CA ALA A 178 6.17 -13.18 -3.75
C ALA A 178 5.17 -12.14 -3.22
N MET A 179 3.89 -12.50 -3.28
CA MET A 179 2.79 -11.79 -2.65
C MET A 179 2.06 -12.73 -1.69
N LEU A 180 1.77 -12.28 -0.49
CA LEU A 180 1.11 -13.04 0.56
C LEU A 180 -0.27 -12.45 0.82
N LEU A 181 -1.32 -13.23 0.59
CA LEU A 181 -2.69 -12.90 0.94
C LEU A 181 -2.93 -13.36 2.37
N LEU A 182 -2.93 -12.40 3.30
CA LEU A 182 -2.92 -12.67 4.72
C LEU A 182 -4.31 -12.92 5.30
N ALA A 183 -4.40 -13.93 6.13
CA ALA A 183 -5.52 -14.18 7.03
C ALA A 183 -5.00 -14.59 8.41
N ARG A 184 -5.69 -14.19 9.47
CA ARG A 184 -5.43 -14.73 10.81
C ARG A 184 -5.99 -16.14 10.91
N GLY A 185 -5.31 -16.99 11.64
CA GLY A 185 -5.72 -18.38 11.87
C GLY A 185 -5.31 -18.87 13.25
N THR A 186 -5.65 -20.12 13.53
CA THR A 186 -5.23 -20.85 14.74
C THR A 186 -3.98 -21.68 14.49
N THR A 187 -3.62 -21.89 13.22
CA THR A 187 -2.43 -22.64 12.79
C THR A 187 -1.78 -21.91 11.61
N PHE A 188 -0.46 -22.02 11.54
CA PHE A 188 0.30 -21.56 10.35
C PHE A 188 -0.02 -22.46 9.16
N ALA A 189 -0.33 -21.85 8.03
CA ALA A 189 -0.49 -22.56 6.77
C ALA A 189 -0.18 -21.63 5.60
N MET A 190 0.57 -22.11 4.65
CA MET A 190 0.87 -21.42 3.40
C MET A 190 0.55 -22.32 2.22
N SER A 191 -0.21 -21.80 1.25
CA SER A 191 -0.59 -22.54 0.05
C SER A 191 -0.61 -21.61 -1.16
N ARG A 192 -0.31 -22.14 -2.34
CA ARG A 192 -0.36 -21.37 -3.58
C ARG A 192 -1.79 -20.90 -3.85
N ALA A 193 -1.96 -19.61 -4.13
CA ALA A 193 -3.24 -19.07 -4.58
C ALA A 193 -3.47 -19.40 -6.07
N SER A 194 -4.73 -19.69 -6.44
CA SER A 194 -5.10 -19.71 -7.86
C SER A 194 -5.02 -18.30 -8.44
N ALA A 195 -4.76 -18.16 -9.74
CA ALA A 195 -4.69 -16.86 -10.41
C ALA A 195 -6.00 -16.06 -10.25
N VAL A 196 -7.15 -16.74 -10.25
CA VAL A 196 -8.47 -16.11 -10.05
C VAL A 196 -8.61 -15.57 -8.64
N SER A 197 -8.28 -16.36 -7.62
CA SER A 197 -8.31 -15.93 -6.22
C SER A 197 -7.34 -14.78 -5.96
N ALA A 198 -6.13 -14.87 -6.51
CA ALA A 198 -5.11 -13.82 -6.42
C ALA A 198 -5.58 -12.52 -7.07
N LEU A 199 -6.14 -12.57 -8.29
CA LEU A 199 -6.65 -11.39 -8.99
C LEU A 199 -7.78 -10.73 -8.21
N ALA A 200 -8.76 -11.51 -7.74
CA ALA A 200 -9.88 -10.98 -6.96
C ALA A 200 -9.39 -10.27 -5.68
N ALA A 201 -8.40 -10.85 -4.99
CA ALA A 201 -7.81 -10.23 -3.81
C ALA A 201 -7.05 -8.94 -4.16
N LEU A 202 -6.22 -8.94 -5.21
CA LEU A 202 -5.45 -7.78 -5.62
C LEU A 202 -6.33 -6.62 -6.11
N VAL A 203 -7.43 -6.91 -6.81
CA VAL A 203 -8.43 -5.89 -7.22
C VAL A 203 -9.04 -5.22 -5.99
N ARG A 204 -9.46 -6.01 -4.97
CA ARG A 204 -9.99 -5.44 -3.71
C ARG A 204 -8.97 -4.55 -2.99
N GLN A 205 -7.69 -4.88 -3.08
CA GLN A 205 -6.61 -4.12 -2.46
C GLN A 205 -6.03 -3.00 -3.36
N SER A 206 -6.65 -2.79 -4.53
CA SER A 206 -6.24 -1.75 -5.49
C SER A 206 -7.47 -0.96 -5.99
N PRO A 207 -8.19 -0.25 -5.11
CA PRO A 207 -9.45 0.40 -5.47
C PRO A 207 -9.31 1.42 -6.61
N TRP A 208 -8.10 1.93 -6.84
CA TRP A 208 -7.79 2.82 -7.96
C TRP A 208 -7.96 2.17 -9.36
N VAL A 209 -8.16 0.86 -9.44
CA VAL A 209 -8.40 0.16 -10.71
C VAL A 209 -9.77 0.47 -11.31
N ILE A 210 -10.75 0.89 -10.49
CA ILE A 210 -12.13 1.10 -10.92
C ILE A 210 -12.45 2.55 -11.32
N LEU A 211 -11.46 3.43 -11.43
CA LEU A 211 -11.69 4.85 -11.73
C LEU A 211 -12.30 5.12 -13.12
N GLY A 212 -12.28 4.15 -14.04
CA GLY A 212 -12.86 4.28 -15.37
C GLY A 212 -12.10 5.20 -16.32
N ASP A 213 -10.84 5.56 -15.98
CA ASP A 213 -9.95 6.39 -16.80
C ASP A 213 -9.09 5.54 -17.76
N ASP A 214 -8.31 6.19 -18.61
CA ASP A 214 -7.40 5.53 -19.58
C ASP A 214 -6.35 4.62 -18.93
N HIS A 215 -6.12 4.75 -17.61
CA HIS A 215 -5.18 3.95 -16.85
C HIS A 215 -5.84 2.72 -16.19
N THR A 216 -7.15 2.56 -16.31
CA THR A 216 -7.87 1.39 -15.76
C THR A 216 -7.44 0.09 -16.42
N ARG A 217 -7.39 0.05 -17.75
CA ARG A 217 -6.96 -1.17 -18.50
C ARG A 217 -5.50 -1.54 -18.21
N PRO A 218 -4.52 -0.62 -18.28
CA PRO A 218 -3.14 -0.92 -17.91
C PRO A 218 -2.99 -1.36 -16.45
N HIS A 219 -3.76 -0.78 -15.53
CA HIS A 219 -3.75 -1.18 -14.12
C HIS A 219 -4.27 -2.61 -13.95
N LEU A 220 -5.42 -2.93 -14.56
CA LEU A 220 -5.98 -4.28 -14.51
C LEU A 220 -5.02 -5.30 -15.12
N ALA A 221 -4.41 -5.00 -16.26
CA ALA A 221 -3.42 -5.86 -16.91
C ALA A 221 -2.19 -6.11 -16.01
N LEU A 222 -1.76 -5.10 -15.24
CA LEU A 222 -0.71 -5.29 -14.26
C LEU A 222 -1.15 -6.21 -13.11
N LEU A 223 -2.38 -6.06 -12.59
CA LEU A 223 -2.90 -6.93 -11.53
C LEU A 223 -3.09 -8.38 -12.01
N GLN A 224 -3.52 -8.58 -13.25
CA GLN A 224 -3.58 -9.91 -13.89
C GLN A 224 -2.18 -10.54 -13.98
N HIS A 225 -1.19 -9.76 -14.43
CA HIS A 225 0.19 -10.22 -14.47
C HIS A 225 0.72 -10.55 -13.07
N ALA A 226 0.42 -9.72 -12.07
CA ALA A 226 0.79 -9.95 -10.67
C ALA A 226 0.14 -11.22 -10.10
N ALA A 227 -1.15 -11.46 -10.40
CA ALA A 227 -1.89 -12.64 -9.95
C ALA A 227 -1.34 -13.97 -10.52
N ALA A 228 -0.70 -13.90 -11.70
CA ALA A 228 -0.05 -15.06 -12.32
C ALA A 228 1.34 -15.35 -11.73
N GLN A 229 1.89 -14.46 -10.90
CA GLN A 229 3.19 -14.64 -10.25
C GLN A 229 3.09 -15.56 -9.02
N ARG A 230 4.09 -15.55 -8.14
CA ARG A 230 4.11 -16.29 -6.88
C ARG A 230 3.20 -15.62 -5.85
N VAL A 231 1.91 -15.94 -5.85
CA VAL A 231 0.93 -15.48 -4.87
C VAL A 231 0.53 -16.65 -3.97
N PHE A 232 0.52 -16.41 -2.66
CA PHE A 232 0.21 -17.43 -1.66
C PHE A 232 -0.85 -16.92 -0.69
N HIS A 233 -1.76 -17.79 -0.27
CA HIS A 233 -2.54 -17.62 0.93
C HIS A 233 -1.66 -17.93 2.13
N LEU A 234 -1.59 -17.02 3.09
CA LEU A 234 -0.87 -17.21 4.35
C LEU A 234 -1.83 -17.03 5.52
N ARG A 235 -2.13 -18.14 6.22
CA ARG A 235 -2.71 -18.08 7.56
C ARG A 235 -1.59 -18.06 8.58
N HIS A 236 -1.69 -17.18 9.55
CA HIS A 236 -0.66 -17.01 10.57
C HIS A 236 -1.27 -16.78 11.94
N THR A 237 -0.51 -17.13 12.97
CA THR A 237 -0.79 -16.83 14.37
C THR A 237 0.28 -15.88 14.92
N ARG A 238 0.23 -15.57 16.22
CA ARG A 238 1.29 -14.81 16.89
C ARG A 238 2.53 -15.67 17.17
N ALA A 239 2.38 -16.99 17.28
CA ALA A 239 3.46 -17.90 17.64
C ALA A 239 4.60 -17.91 16.61
N GLU A 240 4.30 -17.72 15.32
CA GLU A 240 5.28 -17.77 14.25
C GLU A 240 6.05 -16.45 14.03
N LEU A 241 5.70 -15.35 14.72
CA LEU A 241 6.34 -14.05 14.50
C LEU A 241 7.87 -14.09 14.67
N CYS A 242 8.36 -14.94 15.59
CA CYS A 242 9.79 -15.09 15.83
C CYS A 242 10.54 -15.92 14.78
N THR A 243 9.86 -16.74 13.98
CA THR A 243 10.42 -17.65 12.96
C THR A 243 9.93 -17.38 11.56
N LEU A 244 9.12 -16.33 11.39
CA LEU A 244 8.44 -16.02 10.14
C LEU A 244 9.38 -15.86 8.96
N ASP A 245 10.51 -15.19 9.15
CA ASP A 245 11.54 -15.00 8.13
C ASP A 245 12.01 -16.32 7.53
N ARG A 246 12.34 -17.31 8.37
CA ARG A 246 12.76 -18.65 7.94
C ARG A 246 11.63 -19.37 7.20
N LEU A 247 10.42 -19.39 7.76
CA LEU A 247 9.27 -20.06 7.15
C LEU A 247 8.95 -19.51 5.75
N LEU A 248 9.06 -18.19 5.55
CA LEU A 248 8.83 -17.57 4.26
C LEU A 248 9.94 -17.91 3.25
N LEU A 249 11.19 -17.87 3.65
CA LEU A 249 12.32 -18.17 2.77
C LEU A 249 12.31 -19.64 2.33
N GLU A 250 12.03 -20.57 3.24
CA GLU A 250 11.91 -22.00 2.95
C GLU A 250 10.74 -22.31 1.98
N ALA A 251 9.61 -21.61 2.11
CA ALA A 251 8.42 -21.85 1.28
C ALA A 251 8.58 -21.42 -0.19
N VAL A 252 9.59 -20.61 -0.54
CA VAL A 252 9.81 -20.12 -1.92
C VAL A 252 11.18 -20.52 -2.49
N ALA A 253 11.99 -21.23 -1.71
CA ALA A 253 13.24 -21.83 -2.19
C ALA A 253 12.94 -22.94 -3.19
#